data_5771b24f52a2fd69cd3969bfe7152ef5
#
_entry.id   5771b24f52a2fd69cd3969bfe7152ef5
#
_cell.length_a   1.000
_cell.length_b   1.000
_cell.length_c   1.000
_cell.angle_alpha   90.00
_cell.angle_beta   90.00
_cell.angle_gamma   90.00
#
_symmetry.space_group_name_H-M   'P 1'
#
loop_
_entity.id
_entity.type
_entity.pdbx_description
1 polymer ?
#
loop_
_entity_poly.entity_id
_entity_poly.type
_entity_poly.pdbx_seq_one_letter_code
_entity_poly.pdbx_strand_id
1 'polypeptide(L)'
;TGMRFNSIVAVEFAQKALGGPEINPLVNPGAITATSMVKEGAGREEVWKTILDYHSEFAGRPLDVDQEVFRSEAATNQRNQAIGQLMYAYEFIKSNPAQATDVYTEQCAIAVNAKDLAVMAGTLADGGRNPVTGKQVLATANVPKVLAVMATAGLYDDSGKWYYRTGLPAKSGVGGGIIAVSPGKFGIAVVSPPLDDAGNSVRAQKAIADVSNALSGNPLASKPH
;
A
#
# COMPACT_ATOMS: atom_id res chain seq x y z
N THR A 1 14.40 -17.06 3.56
CA THR A 1 14.47 -17.19 5.04
C THR A 1 13.25 -17.87 5.65
N GLY A 2 12.16 -18.11 4.91
CA GLY A 2 10.93 -18.74 5.40
C GLY A 2 10.13 -17.92 6.44
N MET A 3 10.61 -16.74 6.82
CA MET A 3 9.89 -15.85 7.72
C MET A 3 8.89 -15.01 6.95
N ARG A 4 7.64 -14.99 7.42
CA ARG A 4 6.63 -14.09 6.86
C ARG A 4 6.97 -12.65 7.26
N PHE A 5 7.13 -11.75 6.31
CA PHE A 5 7.53 -10.35 6.46
C PHE A 5 6.58 -9.50 7.34
N ASN A 6 5.39 -9.96 7.64
CA ASN A 6 4.42 -9.32 8.55
C ASN A 6 4.35 -10.03 9.92
N SER A 7 5.36 -10.79 10.30
CA SER A 7 5.38 -11.50 11.59
C SER A 7 6.16 -10.73 12.64
N ILE A 8 5.86 -10.99 13.91
CA ILE A 8 6.64 -10.50 15.06
C ILE A 8 8.12 -10.92 14.92
N VAL A 9 8.35 -12.15 14.46
CA VAL A 9 9.71 -12.69 14.26
C VAL A 9 10.50 -11.87 13.23
N ALA A 10 9.85 -11.40 12.15
CA ALA A 10 10.51 -10.56 11.15
C ALA A 10 10.93 -9.19 11.74
N VAL A 11 10.10 -8.58 12.58
CA VAL A 11 10.42 -7.32 13.27
C VAL A 11 11.60 -7.52 14.24
N GLU A 12 11.56 -8.58 15.05
CA GLU A 12 12.66 -8.94 15.99
C GLU A 12 13.95 -9.22 15.24
N PHE A 13 13.88 -9.95 14.12
CA PHE A 13 15.06 -10.23 13.31
C PHE A 13 15.66 -8.95 12.71
N ALA A 14 14.83 -8.07 12.15
CA ALA A 14 15.29 -6.79 11.60
C ALA A 14 16.00 -5.95 12.66
N GLN A 15 15.43 -5.85 13.86
CA GLN A 15 16.03 -5.10 14.96
C GLN A 15 17.38 -5.70 15.41
N LYS A 16 17.46 -7.03 15.57
CA LYS A 16 18.63 -7.71 16.12
C LYS A 16 19.76 -7.93 15.11
N ALA A 17 19.42 -8.28 13.88
CA ALA A 17 20.37 -8.69 12.86
C ALA A 17 20.82 -7.57 11.93
N LEU A 18 19.95 -6.58 11.68
CA LEU A 18 20.20 -5.50 10.73
C LEU A 18 20.51 -4.16 11.42
N GLY A 19 20.42 -4.11 12.74
CA GLY A 19 20.78 -2.94 13.55
C GLY A 19 19.87 -1.73 13.37
N GLY A 20 18.68 -1.94 12.82
CA GLY A 20 17.70 -0.90 12.57
C GLY A 20 16.58 -1.32 11.65
N PRO A 21 15.60 -0.42 11.41
CA PRO A 21 14.34 -0.77 10.78
C PRO A 21 14.43 -0.81 9.26
N GLU A 22 15.00 -1.80 8.67
CA GLU A 22 14.66 -2.14 7.28
C GLU A 22 13.29 -2.84 7.26
N ILE A 23 12.28 -2.16 7.78
CA ILE A 23 10.92 -2.64 7.79
C ILE A 23 10.27 -2.25 6.47
N ASN A 24 9.72 -3.25 5.78
CA ASN A 24 8.93 -2.98 4.58
C ASN A 24 7.77 -2.02 4.92
N PRO A 25 7.74 -0.79 4.36
CA PRO A 25 6.72 0.21 4.71
C PRO A 25 5.32 -0.13 4.19
N LEU A 26 5.20 -1.13 3.34
CA LEU A 26 3.94 -1.51 2.68
C LEU A 26 3.28 -2.76 3.28
N VAL A 27 3.78 -3.25 4.41
CA VAL A 27 3.17 -4.34 5.19
C VAL A 27 2.87 -3.89 6.61
N ASN A 28 2.15 -4.71 7.40
CA ASN A 28 1.57 -4.29 8.67
C ASN A 28 2.52 -3.49 9.58
N PRO A 29 3.77 -3.91 9.89
CA PRO A 29 4.64 -3.14 10.78
C PRO A 29 4.91 -1.72 10.25
N GLY A 30 5.30 -1.60 9.00
CA GLY A 30 5.60 -0.30 8.39
C GLY A 30 4.34 0.54 8.15
N ALA A 31 3.22 -0.08 7.79
CA ALA A 31 1.97 0.63 7.57
C ALA A 31 1.37 1.19 8.88
N ILE A 32 1.43 0.43 9.99
CA ILE A 32 1.05 0.91 11.32
C ILE A 32 1.97 2.06 11.75
N THR A 33 3.27 1.94 11.51
CA THR A 33 4.24 3.01 11.77
C THR A 33 3.91 4.26 10.95
N ALA A 34 3.67 4.13 9.64
CA ALA A 34 3.29 5.24 8.78
C ALA A 34 1.98 5.92 9.25
N THR A 35 0.98 5.13 9.67
CA THR A 35 -0.26 5.64 10.25
C THR A 35 0.00 6.46 11.50
N SER A 36 0.93 6.03 12.37
CA SER A 36 1.29 6.75 13.60
C SER A 36 1.93 8.11 13.36
N MET A 37 2.50 8.33 12.18
CA MET A 37 3.15 9.59 11.80
C MET A 37 2.17 10.63 11.23
N VAL A 38 0.94 10.23 10.91
CA VAL A 38 -0.07 11.14 10.40
C VAL A 38 -0.55 12.05 11.53
N LYS A 39 -0.28 13.35 11.42
CA LYS A 39 -0.59 14.35 12.45
C LYS A 39 -0.16 13.88 13.86
N GLU A 40 1.11 13.54 14.01
CA GLU A 40 1.67 13.04 15.26
C GLU A 40 1.25 13.89 16.46
N GLY A 41 0.72 13.23 17.50
CA GLY A 41 0.18 13.89 18.69
C GLY A 41 -1.28 14.34 18.61
N ALA A 42 -1.94 14.25 17.46
CA ALA A 42 -3.36 14.53 17.33
C ALA A 42 -4.24 13.40 17.89
N GLY A 43 -5.49 13.73 18.20
CA GLY A 43 -6.48 12.74 18.60
C GLY A 43 -6.88 11.80 17.45
N ARG A 44 -7.40 10.63 17.82
CA ARG A 44 -7.79 9.56 16.88
C ARG A 44 -8.67 10.06 15.72
N GLU A 45 -9.71 10.81 16.04
CA GLU A 45 -10.68 11.30 15.05
C GLU A 45 -10.05 12.25 14.01
N GLU A 46 -9.12 13.08 14.43
CA GLU A 46 -8.42 13.99 13.53
C GLU A 46 -7.45 13.25 12.60
N VAL A 47 -6.73 12.26 13.15
CA VAL A 47 -5.85 11.37 12.36
C VAL A 47 -6.69 10.61 11.34
N TRP A 48 -7.78 9.97 11.79
CA TRP A 48 -8.69 9.21 10.94
C TRP A 48 -9.27 10.07 9.81
N LYS A 49 -9.84 11.22 10.16
CA LYS A 49 -10.39 12.13 9.16
C LYS A 49 -9.35 12.52 8.10
N THR A 50 -8.13 12.81 8.52
CA THR A 50 -7.04 13.16 7.59
C THR A 50 -6.75 12.01 6.62
N ILE A 51 -6.71 10.79 7.10
CA ILE A 51 -6.45 9.59 6.28
C ILE A 51 -7.60 9.35 5.31
N LEU A 52 -8.85 9.39 5.77
CA LEU A 52 -10.03 9.16 4.93
C LEU A 52 -10.19 10.24 3.85
N ASP A 53 -9.99 11.51 4.21
CA ASP A 53 -10.01 12.63 3.26
C ASP A 53 -8.95 12.43 2.18
N TYR A 54 -7.73 12.03 2.55
CA TYR A 54 -6.64 11.82 1.61
C TYR A 54 -6.90 10.65 0.65
N HIS A 55 -7.45 9.53 1.16
CA HIS A 55 -7.89 8.42 0.30
C HIS A 55 -9.00 8.86 -0.67
N SER A 56 -9.95 9.64 -0.18
CA SER A 56 -11.04 10.20 -0.99
C SER A 56 -10.52 11.12 -2.10
N GLU A 57 -9.52 11.95 -1.80
CA GLU A 57 -8.85 12.78 -2.80
C GLU A 57 -8.13 11.94 -3.87
N PHE A 58 -7.47 10.86 -3.48
CA PHE A 58 -6.86 9.92 -4.43
C PHE A 58 -7.89 9.20 -5.29
N ALA A 59 -9.04 8.81 -4.74
CA ALA A 59 -10.14 8.18 -5.48
C ALA A 59 -10.91 9.17 -6.37
N GLY A 60 -10.81 10.47 -6.10
CA GLY A 60 -11.57 11.52 -6.79
C GLY A 60 -13.05 11.55 -6.41
N ARG A 61 -13.43 10.93 -5.31
CA ARG A 61 -14.78 10.92 -4.73
C ARG A 61 -14.73 10.66 -3.23
N PRO A 62 -15.77 11.02 -2.47
CA PRO A 62 -15.87 10.60 -1.07
C PRO A 62 -15.85 9.07 -0.96
N LEU A 63 -15.06 8.58 -0.02
CA LEU A 63 -15.01 7.19 0.40
C LEU A 63 -15.61 7.04 1.79
N ASP A 64 -16.01 5.82 2.12
CA ASP A 64 -16.56 5.48 3.42
C ASP A 64 -16.01 4.12 3.89
N VAL A 65 -16.22 3.79 5.16
CA VAL A 65 -15.79 2.55 5.78
C VAL A 65 -16.88 1.50 5.67
N ASP A 66 -16.50 0.29 5.26
CA ASP A 66 -17.34 -0.88 5.48
C ASP A 66 -17.28 -1.27 6.96
N GLN A 67 -18.35 -0.93 7.67
CA GLN A 67 -18.44 -1.12 9.12
C GLN A 67 -18.49 -2.59 9.54
N GLU A 68 -18.93 -3.50 8.67
CA GLU A 68 -18.91 -4.94 8.93
C GLU A 68 -17.49 -5.47 8.85
N VAL A 69 -16.75 -5.10 7.79
CA VAL A 69 -15.33 -5.43 7.62
C VAL A 69 -14.50 -4.85 8.76
N PHE A 70 -14.70 -3.57 9.12
CA PHE A 70 -13.96 -2.96 10.23
C PHE A 70 -14.17 -3.71 11.55
N ARG A 71 -15.41 -4.01 11.90
CA ARG A 71 -15.71 -4.76 13.15
C ARG A 71 -15.10 -6.15 13.13
N SER A 72 -15.15 -6.85 12.01
CA SER A 72 -14.55 -8.18 11.84
C SER A 72 -13.03 -8.14 11.99
N GLU A 73 -12.36 -7.20 11.33
CA GLU A 73 -10.91 -7.01 11.43
C GLU A 73 -10.49 -6.61 12.85
N ALA A 74 -11.19 -5.66 13.47
CA ALA A 74 -10.90 -5.20 14.84
C ALA A 74 -11.01 -6.32 15.86
N ALA A 75 -11.97 -7.25 15.70
CA ALA A 75 -12.15 -8.40 16.57
C ALA A 75 -11.03 -9.46 16.48
N THR A 76 -10.24 -9.45 15.39
CA THR A 76 -9.23 -10.48 15.07
C THR A 76 -7.83 -9.93 14.86
N ASN A 77 -7.57 -8.66 15.16
CA ASN A 77 -6.31 -7.98 14.88
C ASN A 77 -5.23 -8.09 15.98
N GLN A 78 -5.33 -9.06 16.89
CA GLN A 78 -4.40 -9.21 18.04
C GLN A 78 -2.92 -9.25 17.61
N ARG A 79 -2.62 -9.83 16.44
CA ARG A 79 -1.27 -9.83 15.89
C ARG A 79 -0.79 -8.42 15.56
N ASN A 80 -1.64 -7.60 14.94
CA ASN A 80 -1.30 -6.21 14.61
C ASN A 80 -1.16 -5.36 15.88
N GLN A 81 -1.98 -5.61 16.91
CA GLN A 81 -1.82 -4.97 18.21
C GLN A 81 -0.46 -5.31 18.84
N ALA A 82 -0.05 -6.59 18.82
CA ALA A 82 1.25 -7.01 19.32
C ALA A 82 2.41 -6.38 18.51
N ILE A 83 2.28 -6.29 17.18
CA ILE A 83 3.24 -5.60 16.31
C ILE A 83 3.32 -4.12 16.67
N GLY A 84 2.20 -3.42 16.84
CA GLY A 84 2.16 -2.02 17.23
C GLY A 84 2.88 -1.75 18.56
N GLN A 85 2.67 -2.61 19.56
CA GLN A 85 3.37 -2.53 20.85
C GLN A 85 4.88 -2.78 20.71
N LEU A 86 5.27 -3.73 19.88
CA LEU A 86 6.68 -4.03 19.63
C LEU A 86 7.37 -2.86 18.92
N MET A 87 6.71 -2.25 17.93
CA MET A 87 7.20 -1.07 17.22
C MET A 87 7.35 0.13 18.15
N TYR A 88 6.45 0.28 19.12
CA TYR A 88 6.56 1.30 20.18
C TYR A 88 7.73 1.02 21.11
N ALA A 89 7.93 -0.23 21.53
CA ALA A 89 9.04 -0.63 22.38
C ALA A 89 10.42 -0.38 21.74
N TYR A 90 10.48 -0.43 20.41
CA TYR A 90 11.70 -0.12 19.63
C TYR A 90 11.74 1.33 19.14
N GLU A 91 10.88 2.21 19.64
CA GLU A 91 10.84 3.65 19.34
C GLU A 91 10.58 4.01 17.87
N PHE A 92 10.03 3.08 17.07
CA PHE A 92 9.57 3.38 15.71
C PHE A 92 8.24 4.10 15.72
N ILE A 93 7.35 3.75 16.64
CA ILE A 93 6.12 4.48 16.95
C ILE A 93 6.39 5.30 18.21
N LYS A 94 6.22 6.61 18.13
CA LYS A 94 6.44 7.55 19.24
C LYS A 94 5.13 8.00 19.90
N SER A 95 4.01 7.75 19.22
CA SER A 95 2.65 8.05 19.68
C SER A 95 1.99 6.81 20.31
N ASN A 96 0.70 6.87 20.56
CA ASN A 96 -0.06 5.75 21.13
C ASN A 96 -0.15 4.58 20.13
N PRO A 97 0.48 3.41 20.38
CA PRO A 97 0.48 2.28 19.47
C PRO A 97 -0.89 1.63 19.30
N ALA A 98 -1.75 1.68 20.32
CA ALA A 98 -3.11 1.15 20.22
C ALA A 98 -3.96 2.02 19.28
N GLN A 99 -3.86 3.35 19.39
CA GLN A 99 -4.51 4.27 18.46
C GLN A 99 -4.01 4.08 17.02
N ALA A 100 -2.71 3.99 16.81
CA ALA A 100 -2.13 3.78 15.48
C ALA A 100 -2.63 2.47 14.85
N THR A 101 -2.70 1.39 15.63
CA THR A 101 -3.19 0.09 15.15
C THR A 101 -4.69 0.12 14.86
N ASP A 102 -5.49 0.79 15.67
CA ASP A 102 -6.94 0.90 15.48
C ASP A 102 -7.26 1.72 14.21
N VAL A 103 -6.63 2.87 14.04
CA VAL A 103 -6.78 3.70 12.83
C VAL A 103 -6.31 2.95 11.58
N TYR A 104 -5.20 2.21 11.66
CA TYR A 104 -4.75 1.35 10.56
C TYR A 104 -5.78 0.26 10.22
N THR A 105 -6.40 -0.34 11.23
CA THR A 105 -7.45 -1.37 11.02
C THR A 105 -8.68 -0.77 10.32
N GLU A 106 -9.09 0.43 10.72
CA GLU A 106 -10.20 1.14 10.07
C GLU A 106 -9.84 1.53 8.61
N GLN A 107 -8.60 1.95 8.36
CA GLN A 107 -8.10 2.23 7.00
C GLN A 107 -8.18 1.01 6.08
N CYS A 108 -7.90 -0.19 6.60
CA CYS A 108 -8.01 -1.44 5.83
C CYS A 108 -9.46 -1.78 5.43
N ALA A 109 -10.45 -1.18 6.08
CA ALA A 109 -11.87 -1.37 5.82
C ALA A 109 -12.51 -0.27 4.96
N ILE A 110 -11.73 0.68 4.41
CA ILE A 110 -12.25 1.67 3.46
C ILE A 110 -12.80 0.96 2.22
N ALA A 111 -14.08 1.19 1.91
CA ALA A 111 -14.76 0.57 0.80
C ALA A 111 -14.33 1.19 -0.54
N VAL A 112 -13.70 0.41 -1.40
CA VAL A 112 -13.24 0.81 -2.73
C VAL A 112 -13.63 -0.22 -3.77
N ASN A 113 -13.76 0.22 -5.01
CA ASN A 113 -13.93 -0.65 -6.16
C ASN A 113 -12.73 -0.54 -7.12
N ALA A 114 -12.70 -1.35 -8.17
CA ALA A 114 -11.60 -1.37 -9.13
C ALA A 114 -11.40 -0.01 -9.84
N LYS A 115 -12.46 0.77 -10.06
CA LYS A 115 -12.36 2.11 -10.66
C LYS A 115 -11.68 3.09 -9.70
N ASP A 116 -12.03 3.08 -8.42
CA ASP A 116 -11.38 3.92 -7.41
C ASP A 116 -9.88 3.64 -7.35
N LEU A 117 -9.52 2.36 -7.28
CA LEU A 117 -8.12 1.92 -7.26
C LEU A 117 -7.38 2.31 -8.55
N ALA A 118 -8.04 2.25 -9.71
CA ALA A 118 -7.44 2.67 -10.99
C ALA A 118 -7.23 4.20 -11.03
N VAL A 119 -8.14 5.00 -10.47
CA VAL A 119 -7.98 6.46 -10.35
C VAL A 119 -6.83 6.79 -9.40
N MET A 120 -6.70 6.09 -8.27
CA MET A 120 -5.56 6.25 -7.35
C MET A 120 -4.22 5.94 -8.04
N ALA A 121 -4.17 4.83 -8.80
CA ALA A 121 -2.99 4.49 -9.61
C ALA A 121 -2.72 5.53 -10.72
N GLY A 122 -3.79 6.03 -11.35
CA GLY A 122 -3.73 7.10 -12.35
C GLY A 122 -3.21 8.42 -11.79
N THR A 123 -3.55 8.73 -10.54
CA THR A 123 -3.01 9.89 -9.82
C THR A 123 -1.49 9.80 -9.68
N LEU A 124 -0.96 8.63 -9.36
CA LEU A 124 0.49 8.41 -9.33
C LEU A 124 1.10 8.46 -10.73
N ALA A 125 0.42 7.95 -11.74
CA ALA A 125 0.89 7.98 -13.13
C ALA A 125 0.97 9.41 -13.68
N ASP A 126 0.06 10.30 -13.27
CA ASP A 126 0.01 11.73 -13.68
C ASP A 126 0.75 12.66 -12.69
N GLY A 127 1.85 12.19 -12.13
CA GLY A 127 2.70 13.04 -11.29
C GLY A 127 2.06 13.54 -9.99
N GLY A 128 1.07 12.81 -9.47
CA GLY A 128 0.34 13.14 -8.23
C GLY A 128 -0.93 13.95 -8.46
N ARG A 129 -1.32 14.22 -9.71
CA ARG A 129 -2.56 14.92 -10.07
C ARG A 129 -3.66 13.90 -10.34
N ASN A 130 -4.79 14.05 -9.67
CA ASN A 130 -5.94 13.18 -9.86
C ASN A 130 -6.56 13.38 -11.26
N PRO A 131 -6.66 12.34 -12.09
CA PRO A 131 -7.12 12.45 -13.48
C PRO A 131 -8.62 12.77 -13.61
N VAL A 132 -9.41 12.59 -12.55
CA VAL A 132 -10.86 12.87 -12.54
C VAL A 132 -11.15 14.29 -12.08
N THR A 133 -10.49 14.71 -11.00
CA THR A 133 -10.76 16.03 -10.38
C THR A 133 -9.80 17.13 -10.83
N GLY A 134 -8.67 16.76 -11.42
CA GLY A 134 -7.59 17.70 -11.76
C GLY A 134 -6.79 18.21 -10.56
N LYS A 135 -7.14 17.79 -9.32
CA LYS A 135 -6.47 18.24 -8.09
C LYS A 135 -5.07 17.64 -7.98
N GLN A 136 -4.09 18.44 -7.59
CA GLN A 136 -2.78 17.93 -7.16
C GLN A 136 -2.93 17.35 -5.75
N VAL A 137 -2.97 16.02 -5.65
CA VAL A 137 -3.18 15.30 -4.39
C VAL A 137 -1.85 14.99 -3.70
N LEU A 138 -0.83 14.61 -4.47
CA LEU A 138 0.50 14.33 -3.97
C LEU A 138 1.50 15.27 -4.64
N ALA A 139 2.41 15.86 -3.86
CA ALA A 139 3.48 16.68 -4.43
C ALA A 139 4.29 15.85 -5.44
N THR A 140 4.50 16.40 -6.64
CA THR A 140 5.18 15.70 -7.76
C THR A 140 6.55 15.15 -7.36
N ALA A 141 7.30 15.89 -6.52
CA ALA A 141 8.61 15.44 -6.02
C ALA A 141 8.56 14.17 -5.13
N ASN A 142 7.39 13.80 -4.60
CA ASN A 142 7.21 12.60 -3.79
C ASN A 142 6.82 11.38 -4.62
N VAL A 143 6.25 11.58 -5.81
CA VAL A 143 5.78 10.47 -6.66
C VAL A 143 6.90 9.46 -6.97
N PRO A 144 8.11 9.85 -7.40
CA PRO A 144 9.18 8.88 -7.64
C PRO A 144 9.54 8.05 -6.40
N LYS A 145 9.46 8.63 -5.21
CA LYS A 145 9.73 7.92 -3.94
C LYS A 145 8.67 6.85 -3.67
N VAL A 146 7.40 7.19 -3.84
CA VAL A 146 6.28 6.24 -3.70
C VAL A 146 6.42 5.10 -4.72
N LEU A 147 6.68 5.42 -5.98
CA LEU A 147 6.85 4.43 -7.04
C LEU A 147 8.07 3.52 -6.80
N ALA A 148 9.17 4.05 -6.28
CA ALA A 148 10.35 3.26 -5.92
C ALA A 148 10.02 2.24 -4.81
N VAL A 149 9.29 2.66 -3.77
CA VAL A 149 8.84 1.76 -2.70
C VAL A 149 7.87 0.70 -3.24
N MET A 150 6.95 1.07 -4.12
CA MET A 150 6.05 0.12 -4.78
C MET A 150 6.81 -0.89 -5.66
N ALA A 151 7.86 -0.46 -6.35
CA ALA A 151 8.68 -1.34 -7.19
C ALA A 151 9.47 -2.38 -6.36
N THR A 152 9.98 -1.98 -5.20
CA THR A 152 10.86 -2.82 -4.36
C THR A 152 10.13 -3.67 -3.34
N ALA A 153 8.93 -3.28 -2.92
CA ALA A 153 8.23 -3.90 -1.79
C ALA A 153 6.72 -4.12 -2.01
N GLY A 154 6.18 -3.80 -3.19
CA GLY A 154 4.73 -3.72 -3.39
C GLY A 154 4.00 -5.05 -3.52
N LEU A 155 4.67 -6.13 -3.97
CA LEU A 155 4.08 -7.46 -4.15
C LEU A 155 4.68 -8.49 -3.18
N TYR A 156 4.85 -8.13 -1.93
CA TYR A 156 5.38 -9.02 -0.91
C TYR A 156 6.72 -9.66 -1.34
N ASP A 157 6.88 -10.96 -1.16
CA ASP A 157 8.10 -11.68 -1.53
C ASP A 157 8.32 -11.75 -3.06
N ASP A 158 7.28 -11.53 -3.85
CA ASP A 158 7.33 -11.56 -5.32
C ASP A 158 7.58 -10.18 -5.96
N SER A 159 7.88 -9.12 -5.18
CA SER A 159 8.08 -7.76 -5.72
C SER A 159 9.14 -7.70 -6.81
N GLY A 160 10.30 -8.31 -6.60
CA GLY A 160 11.38 -8.36 -7.58
C GLY A 160 11.02 -9.15 -8.84
N LYS A 161 10.36 -10.30 -8.70
CA LYS A 161 9.88 -11.14 -9.80
C LYS A 161 8.82 -10.42 -10.65
N TRP A 162 7.90 -9.70 -9.99
CA TRP A 162 6.92 -8.86 -10.66
C TRP A 162 7.58 -7.74 -11.46
N TYR A 163 8.49 -6.98 -10.81
CA TYR A 163 9.15 -5.86 -11.44
C TYR A 163 10.03 -6.28 -12.62
N TYR A 164 10.77 -7.39 -12.48
CA TYR A 164 11.53 -8.00 -13.58
C TYR A 164 10.63 -8.32 -14.78
N ARG A 165 9.44 -8.85 -14.54
CA ARG A 165 8.50 -9.28 -15.59
C ARG A 165 7.81 -8.10 -16.27
N THR A 166 7.47 -7.04 -15.55
CA THR A 166 6.56 -5.99 -16.03
C THR A 166 7.18 -4.59 -16.09
N GLY A 167 8.23 -4.34 -15.31
CA GLY A 167 8.78 -2.99 -15.11
C GLY A 167 7.83 -2.02 -14.39
N LEU A 168 6.68 -2.49 -13.89
CA LEU A 168 5.68 -1.62 -13.29
C LEU A 168 5.79 -1.60 -11.76
N PRO A 169 5.97 -0.41 -11.15
CA PRO A 169 5.65 -0.23 -9.74
C PRO A 169 4.21 -0.66 -9.45
N ALA A 170 3.99 -1.49 -8.43
CA ALA A 170 2.66 -2.00 -8.12
C ALA A 170 2.49 -2.26 -6.62
N LYS A 171 1.22 -2.33 -6.16
CA LYS A 171 0.87 -2.75 -4.81
C LYS A 171 -0.28 -3.74 -4.85
N SER A 172 -0.10 -4.85 -4.16
CA SER A 172 -1.12 -5.89 -3.99
C SER A 172 -1.77 -5.85 -2.60
N GLY A 173 -2.98 -6.40 -2.52
CA GLY A 173 -3.68 -6.64 -1.26
C GLY A 173 -4.26 -8.04 -1.21
N VAL A 174 -4.27 -8.64 -0.02
CA VAL A 174 -4.81 -10.00 0.20
C VAL A 174 -6.32 -10.11 -0.07
N GLY A 175 -7.02 -9.00 -0.24
CA GLY A 175 -8.40 -8.96 -0.77
C GLY A 175 -8.50 -9.26 -2.28
N GLY A 176 -7.37 -9.52 -2.96
CA GLY A 176 -7.33 -9.87 -4.38
C GLY A 176 -7.13 -8.67 -5.32
N GLY A 177 -6.90 -7.47 -4.80
CA GLY A 177 -6.63 -6.27 -5.58
C GLY A 177 -5.16 -6.09 -5.90
N ILE A 178 -4.85 -5.60 -7.11
CA ILE A 178 -3.52 -5.08 -7.48
C ILE A 178 -3.70 -3.77 -8.23
N ILE A 179 -2.99 -2.73 -7.80
CA ILE A 179 -2.78 -1.52 -8.58
C ILE A 179 -1.37 -1.53 -9.16
N ALA A 180 -1.23 -1.03 -10.39
CA ALA A 180 0.08 -0.86 -11.02
C ALA A 180 0.14 0.47 -11.78
N VAL A 181 1.34 1.02 -11.89
CA VAL A 181 1.57 2.35 -12.46
C VAL A 181 2.56 2.27 -13.60
N SER A 182 2.17 2.76 -14.77
CA SER A 182 3.07 3.10 -15.86
C SER A 182 3.27 4.63 -15.83
N PRO A 183 4.40 5.14 -15.30
CA PRO A 183 4.60 6.57 -15.09
C PRO A 183 4.44 7.36 -16.38
N GLY A 184 3.68 8.46 -16.34
CA GLY A 184 3.40 9.31 -17.48
C GLY A 184 2.47 8.71 -18.53
N LYS A 185 1.92 7.51 -18.31
CA LYS A 185 1.05 6.84 -19.27
C LYS A 185 -0.33 6.48 -18.68
N PHE A 186 -0.36 5.57 -17.69
CA PHE A 186 -1.62 5.12 -17.10
C PHE A 186 -1.44 4.49 -15.72
N GLY A 187 -2.51 4.49 -14.94
CA GLY A 187 -2.71 3.61 -13.79
C GLY A 187 -3.68 2.49 -14.14
N ILE A 188 -3.47 1.31 -13.58
CA ILE A 188 -4.35 0.16 -13.77
C ILE A 188 -4.64 -0.50 -12.43
N ALA A 189 -5.87 -0.98 -12.26
CA ALA A 189 -6.27 -1.79 -11.12
C ALA A 189 -7.09 -3.00 -11.58
N VAL A 190 -6.81 -4.14 -10.97
CA VAL A 190 -7.58 -5.37 -11.16
C VAL A 190 -7.88 -5.98 -9.80
N VAL A 191 -9.12 -6.41 -9.60
CA VAL A 191 -9.56 -7.12 -8.40
C VAL A 191 -10.05 -8.50 -8.81
N SER A 192 -9.40 -9.55 -8.31
CA SER A 192 -9.79 -10.93 -8.58
C SER A 192 -9.27 -11.86 -7.48
N PRO A 193 -10.16 -12.61 -6.81
CA PRO A 193 -9.75 -13.51 -5.75
C PRO A 193 -9.12 -14.74 -6.33
N PRO A 194 -8.46 -15.58 -6.56
CA PRO A 194 -7.51 -16.48 -5.96
C PRO A 194 -6.12 -15.85 -5.84
N LEU A 195 -5.48 -16.13 -4.74
CA LEU A 195 -4.12 -15.67 -4.45
C LEU A 195 -3.10 -16.78 -4.70
N ASP A 196 -1.86 -16.38 -5.04
CA ASP A 196 -0.71 -17.26 -5.01
C ASP A 196 -0.14 -17.43 -3.59
N ASP A 197 0.92 -18.23 -3.44
CA ASP A 197 1.55 -18.52 -2.15
C ASP A 197 2.13 -17.26 -1.47
N ALA A 198 2.50 -16.23 -2.25
CA ALA A 198 2.96 -14.95 -1.74
C ALA A 198 1.81 -14.03 -1.28
N GLY A 199 0.56 -14.34 -1.64
CA GLY A 199 -0.62 -13.57 -1.30
C GLY A 199 -1.05 -12.58 -2.38
N ASN A 200 -0.57 -12.72 -3.61
CA ASN A 200 -0.92 -11.86 -4.74
C ASN A 200 -1.98 -12.50 -5.64
N SER A 201 -2.92 -11.71 -6.16
CA SER A 201 -3.93 -12.21 -7.10
C SER A 201 -3.30 -12.75 -8.38
N VAL A 202 -3.50 -14.04 -8.65
CA VAL A 202 -2.97 -14.74 -9.84
C VAL A 202 -3.51 -14.13 -11.13
N ARG A 203 -4.83 -13.89 -11.18
CA ARG A 203 -5.50 -13.35 -12.37
C ARG A 203 -5.17 -11.88 -12.58
N ALA A 204 -5.09 -11.08 -11.50
CA ALA A 204 -4.76 -9.66 -11.60
C ALA A 204 -3.34 -9.47 -12.14
N GLN A 205 -2.37 -10.26 -11.67
CA GLN A 205 -0.99 -10.23 -12.20
C GLN A 205 -0.97 -10.48 -13.70
N LYS A 206 -1.69 -11.51 -14.17
CA LYS A 206 -1.75 -11.84 -15.60
C LYS A 206 -2.41 -10.74 -16.41
N ALA A 207 -3.58 -10.28 -15.99
CA ALA A 207 -4.33 -9.25 -16.71
C ALA A 207 -3.56 -7.93 -16.82
N ILE A 208 -2.91 -7.49 -15.73
CA ILE A 208 -2.10 -6.26 -15.74
C ILE A 208 -0.90 -6.41 -16.67
N ALA A 209 -0.22 -7.54 -16.64
CA ALA A 209 0.91 -7.80 -17.54
C ALA A 209 0.48 -7.79 -19.03
N ASP A 210 -0.62 -8.46 -19.35
CA ASP A 210 -1.14 -8.53 -20.73
C ASP A 210 -1.56 -7.13 -21.24
N VAL A 211 -2.29 -6.35 -20.44
CA VAL A 211 -2.69 -4.97 -20.78
C VAL A 211 -1.45 -4.05 -20.90
N SER A 212 -0.52 -4.15 -19.98
CA SER A 212 0.71 -3.36 -20.03
C SER A 212 1.52 -3.63 -21.29
N ASN A 213 1.65 -4.90 -21.66
CA ASN A 213 2.34 -5.27 -22.90
C ASN A 213 1.64 -4.70 -24.15
N ALA A 214 0.30 -4.81 -24.22
CA ALA A 214 -0.49 -4.29 -25.33
C ALA A 214 -0.39 -2.76 -25.47
N LEU A 215 -0.25 -2.05 -24.35
CA LEU A 215 -0.14 -0.58 -24.29
C LEU A 215 1.31 -0.05 -24.23
N SER A 216 2.31 -0.92 -24.39
CA SER A 216 3.73 -0.56 -24.24
C SER A 216 4.00 0.13 -22.88
N GLY A 217 3.40 -0.39 -21.82
CA GLY A 217 3.38 0.22 -20.49
C GLY A 217 4.68 0.06 -19.69
N ASN A 218 5.56 -0.88 -20.08
CA ASN A 218 6.83 -1.11 -19.37
C ASN A 218 7.78 0.10 -19.52
N PRO A 219 8.05 0.87 -18.46
CA PRO A 219 8.92 2.06 -18.55
C PRO A 219 10.40 1.70 -18.77
N LEU A 220 10.78 0.45 -18.54
CA LEU A 220 12.16 -0.03 -18.75
C LEU A 220 12.40 -0.51 -20.18
N ALA A 221 11.33 -0.71 -20.97
CA ALA A 221 11.45 -1.08 -22.39
C ALA A 221 11.77 0.18 -23.23
N SER A 222 13.04 0.53 -23.32
CA SER A 222 13.51 1.57 -24.24
C SER A 222 13.62 1.02 -25.65
N LYS A 223 13.13 1.78 -26.64
CA LYS A 223 13.47 1.52 -28.04
C LYS A 223 14.76 2.27 -28.32
N PRO A 224 15.82 1.61 -28.85
CA PRO A 224 16.99 2.32 -29.37
C PRO A 224 16.55 3.34 -30.44
N HIS A 225 17.09 4.53 -30.37
CA HIS A 225 16.89 5.55 -31.42
C HIS A 225 17.70 5.22 -32.67
#